data_d3c5a3d419a64f59b354616b164c4bf3
#
_entry.id   d3c5a3d419a64f59b354616b164c4bf3
#
_cell.length_a   1.000
_cell.length_b   1.000
_cell.length_c   1.000
_cell.angle_alpha   90.00
_cell.angle_beta   90.00
_cell.angle_gamma   90.00
#
_symmetry.space_group_name_H-M   'P 1'
#
loop_
_entity.id
_entity.type
_entity.pdbx_description
1 polymer ?
#
loop_
_entity_poly.entity_id
_entity_poly.type
_entity_poly.pdbx_seq_one_letter_code
_entity_poly.pdbx_strand_id
1 'polypeptide(L)'
;MLKIEHLSKNYGDKKAVDDLNLHIAPGEIYGFIGHNGAGKTTTLKSVAGILQFDTGEIYIDGKSIRTQPLECKRSFAYIPDNPDLYDYMTGIKYLNFIADIFNVSAADRQMRIRKYGDLFELTDDLAQPIAAYSHGMKQKLAIISAWLHQPKLILMDEPFVGLDPKASHLLKEMMREVCDAGGAIFFSTHVLEVAEKLCDKVAIIKGGKLIRSGTMDAVKGDDSLEDVFLELEEESC
;
A
#
# COMPACT_ATOMS: atom_id res chain seq x y z
N MET A 1 3.76 8.20 11.79
CA MET A 1 4.16 7.95 10.40
C MET A 1 3.13 8.53 9.41
N LEU A 2 1.87 8.07 9.42
CA LEU A 2 0.77 8.63 8.62
C LEU A 2 -0.35 9.13 9.53
N LYS A 3 -0.89 10.33 9.28
CA LYS A 3 -2.07 10.86 9.96
C LYS A 3 -3.05 11.39 8.93
N ILE A 4 -4.29 10.97 9.02
CA ILE A 4 -5.41 11.42 8.20
C ILE A 4 -6.41 12.07 9.14
N GLU A 5 -6.83 13.30 8.84
CA GLU A 5 -7.76 14.08 9.64
C GLU A 5 -8.90 14.56 8.76
N HIS A 6 -10.13 14.15 9.10
CA HIS A 6 -11.38 14.59 8.48
C HIS A 6 -11.39 14.47 6.94
N LEU A 7 -10.74 13.42 6.40
CA LEU A 7 -10.64 13.20 4.97
C LEU A 7 -12.01 12.89 4.37
N SER A 8 -12.42 13.71 3.40
CA SER A 8 -13.60 13.42 2.60
C SER A 8 -13.33 13.57 1.09
N LYS A 9 -13.95 12.68 0.30
CA LYS A 9 -13.89 12.69 -1.15
C LYS A 9 -15.22 12.30 -1.76
N ASN A 10 -15.71 13.15 -2.66
CA ASN A 10 -16.95 12.92 -3.41
C ASN A 10 -16.66 12.72 -4.91
N TYR A 11 -17.50 11.94 -5.55
CA TYR A 11 -17.61 11.80 -7.00
C TYR A 11 -19.07 12.12 -7.38
N GLY A 12 -19.33 13.36 -7.79
CA GLY A 12 -20.68 13.86 -7.91
C GLY A 12 -21.43 13.76 -6.57
N ASP A 13 -22.58 13.10 -6.56
CA ASP A 13 -23.38 12.91 -5.34
C ASP A 13 -22.92 11.74 -4.45
N LYS A 14 -21.98 10.91 -4.94
CA LYS A 14 -21.48 9.76 -4.19
C LYS A 14 -20.30 10.17 -3.30
N LYS A 15 -20.46 10.05 -1.98
CA LYS A 15 -19.38 10.13 -1.02
C LYS A 15 -18.56 8.84 -1.07
N ALA A 16 -17.36 8.90 -1.61
CA ALA A 16 -16.45 7.76 -1.68
C ALA A 16 -15.62 7.60 -0.40
N VAL A 17 -15.34 8.71 0.30
CA VAL A 17 -14.76 8.76 1.65
C VAL A 17 -15.48 9.86 2.40
N ASP A 18 -15.93 9.60 3.62
CA ASP A 18 -16.74 10.49 4.45
C ASP A 18 -16.15 10.61 5.85
N ASP A 19 -15.47 11.73 6.12
CA ASP A 19 -14.90 12.10 7.43
C ASP A 19 -13.93 11.06 8.03
N LEU A 20 -13.07 10.48 7.19
CA LEU A 20 -12.11 9.47 7.63
C LEU A 20 -11.02 10.08 8.50
N ASN A 21 -10.85 9.51 9.70
CA ASN A 21 -9.77 9.82 10.63
C ASN A 21 -8.96 8.55 10.91
N LEU A 22 -7.62 8.60 10.69
CA LEU A 22 -6.75 7.45 10.85
C LEU A 22 -5.36 7.88 11.28
N HIS A 23 -4.71 7.07 12.13
CA HIS A 23 -3.33 7.27 12.55
C HIS A 23 -2.55 5.97 12.52
N ILE A 24 -1.41 5.97 11.80
CA ILE A 24 -0.49 4.85 11.68
C ILE A 24 0.85 5.28 12.28
N ALA A 25 1.29 4.55 13.31
CA ALA A 25 2.58 4.80 13.96
C ALA A 25 3.74 4.11 13.20
N PRO A 26 4.99 4.52 13.45
CA PRO A 26 6.15 3.73 13.04
C PRO A 26 6.09 2.32 13.64
N GLY A 27 6.56 1.32 12.90
CA GLY A 27 6.58 -0.08 13.33
C GLY A 27 5.29 -0.85 13.07
N GLU A 28 4.23 -0.22 12.52
CA GLU A 28 2.93 -0.85 12.35
C GLU A 28 2.69 -1.35 10.91
N ILE A 29 2.20 -2.58 10.80
CA ILE A 29 1.49 -3.07 9.61
C ILE A 29 0.00 -2.82 9.84
N TYR A 30 -0.56 -1.91 9.06
CA TYR A 30 -1.94 -1.47 9.19
C TYR A 30 -2.79 -1.92 8.00
N GLY A 31 -3.79 -2.75 8.27
CA GLY A 31 -4.74 -3.25 7.28
C GLY A 31 -5.96 -2.33 7.12
N PHE A 32 -6.32 -2.01 5.88
CA PHE A 32 -7.51 -1.25 5.53
C PHE A 32 -8.50 -2.15 4.82
N ILE A 33 -9.56 -2.54 5.51
CA ILE A 33 -10.45 -3.66 5.15
C ILE A 33 -11.81 -3.12 4.72
N GLY A 34 -12.39 -3.72 3.70
CA GLY A 34 -13.74 -3.40 3.23
C GLY A 34 -14.04 -4.02 1.88
N HIS A 35 -15.29 -4.08 1.51
CA HIS A 35 -15.72 -4.56 0.20
C HIS A 35 -15.21 -3.69 -0.96
N ASN A 36 -15.34 -4.20 -2.17
CA ASN A 36 -15.07 -3.42 -3.38
C ASN A 36 -16.03 -2.21 -3.43
N GLY A 37 -15.44 -1.04 -3.67
CA GLY A 37 -16.21 0.22 -3.65
C GLY A 37 -16.42 0.84 -2.27
N ALA A 38 -15.88 0.28 -1.19
CA ALA A 38 -15.98 0.84 0.16
C ALA A 38 -15.20 2.16 0.36
N GLY A 39 -14.27 2.51 -0.57
CA GLY A 39 -13.47 3.73 -0.48
C GLY A 39 -11.97 3.49 -0.29
N LYS A 40 -11.50 2.23 -0.24
CA LYS A 40 -10.10 1.86 0.03
C LYS A 40 -9.12 2.49 -0.96
N THR A 41 -9.27 2.21 -2.25
CA THR A 41 -8.43 2.77 -3.32
C THR A 41 -8.48 4.30 -3.37
N THR A 42 -9.66 4.89 -3.15
CA THR A 42 -9.84 6.35 -3.09
C THR A 42 -9.01 6.94 -1.97
N THR A 43 -9.04 6.32 -0.78
CA THR A 43 -8.24 6.74 0.37
C THR A 43 -6.75 6.64 0.08
N LEU A 44 -6.27 5.47 -0.39
CA LEU A 44 -4.84 5.26 -0.70
C LEU A 44 -4.34 6.24 -1.77
N LYS A 45 -5.10 6.48 -2.84
CA LYS A 45 -4.75 7.46 -3.89
C LYS A 45 -4.74 8.89 -3.35
N SER A 46 -5.61 9.23 -2.41
CA SER A 46 -5.60 10.54 -1.73
C SER A 46 -4.35 10.70 -0.87
N VAL A 47 -4.00 9.67 -0.09
CA VAL A 47 -2.76 9.64 0.73
C VAL A 47 -1.52 9.76 -0.15
N ALA A 48 -1.50 9.07 -1.30
CA ALA A 48 -0.40 9.15 -2.26
C ALA A 48 -0.32 10.50 -3.02
N GLY A 49 -1.30 11.39 -2.82
CA GLY A 49 -1.39 12.67 -3.55
C GLY A 49 -1.55 12.50 -5.06
N ILE A 50 -2.15 11.37 -5.49
CA ILE A 50 -2.54 11.07 -6.87
C ILE A 50 -3.94 11.62 -7.12
N LEU A 51 -4.81 11.52 -6.12
CA LEU A 51 -6.18 11.99 -6.16
C LEU A 51 -6.35 13.20 -5.23
N GLN A 52 -6.91 14.28 -5.76
CA GLN A 52 -7.32 15.42 -4.94
C GLN A 52 -8.55 15.06 -4.12
N PHE A 53 -8.51 15.35 -2.83
CA PHE A 53 -9.62 15.19 -1.90
C PHE A 53 -10.27 16.54 -1.59
N ASP A 54 -11.53 16.52 -1.15
CA ASP A 54 -12.34 17.72 -1.03
C ASP A 54 -12.07 18.46 0.30
N THR A 55 -12.09 17.71 1.42
CA THR A 55 -11.85 18.26 2.76
C THR A 55 -10.89 17.38 3.56
N GLY A 56 -10.34 17.93 4.64
CA GLY A 56 -9.43 17.24 5.54
C GLY A 56 -7.96 17.51 5.27
N GLU A 57 -7.11 16.86 6.03
CA GLU A 57 -5.66 16.95 5.95
C GLU A 57 -5.00 15.57 6.02
N ILE A 58 -3.88 15.42 5.32
CA ILE A 58 -3.07 14.21 5.34
C ILE A 58 -1.63 14.60 5.63
N TYR A 59 -1.05 14.00 6.66
CA TYR A 59 0.34 14.20 7.05
C TYR A 59 1.13 12.91 6.92
N ILE A 60 2.28 12.98 6.27
CA ILE A 60 3.25 11.88 6.13
C ILE A 60 4.56 12.34 6.75
N ASP A 61 5.04 11.63 7.76
CA ASP A 61 6.23 11.99 8.54
C ASP A 61 6.16 13.46 9.05
N GLY A 62 4.97 13.89 9.50
CA GLY A 62 4.69 15.24 10.01
C GLY A 62 4.53 16.32 8.94
N LYS A 63 4.62 15.99 7.65
CA LYS A 63 4.51 16.94 6.52
C LYS A 63 3.16 16.82 5.84
N SER A 64 2.53 17.95 5.54
CA SER A 64 1.24 17.98 4.83
C SER A 64 1.42 17.66 3.36
N ILE A 65 0.61 16.72 2.84
CA ILE A 65 0.61 16.36 1.41
C ILE A 65 0.15 17.53 0.52
N ARG A 66 -0.61 18.49 1.05
CA ARG A 66 -1.07 19.67 0.32
C ARG A 66 0.03 20.72 0.17
N THR A 67 0.78 21.00 1.24
CA THR A 67 1.76 22.10 1.26
C THR A 67 3.18 21.65 0.97
N GLN A 68 3.51 20.38 1.23
CA GLN A 68 4.84 19.79 1.05
C GLN A 68 4.78 18.46 0.26
N PRO A 69 4.11 18.42 -0.91
CA PRO A 69 3.85 17.15 -1.63
C PRO A 69 5.12 16.43 -2.08
N LEU A 70 6.16 17.14 -2.50
CA LEU A 70 7.41 16.53 -2.96
C LEU A 70 8.18 15.88 -1.80
N GLU A 71 8.17 16.51 -0.64
CA GLU A 71 8.82 15.97 0.54
C GLU A 71 8.10 14.73 1.07
N CYS A 72 6.76 14.75 1.06
CA CYS A 72 5.96 13.57 1.36
C CYS A 72 6.28 12.44 0.38
N LYS A 73 6.25 12.69 -0.94
CA LYS A 73 6.49 11.69 -1.99
C LYS A 73 7.88 11.05 -1.92
N ARG A 74 8.87 11.73 -1.37
CA ARG A 74 10.21 11.15 -1.15
C ARG A 74 10.25 10.15 0.00
N SER A 75 9.29 10.19 0.92
CA SER A 75 9.28 9.37 2.13
C SER A 75 8.41 8.11 2.03
N PHE A 76 7.61 7.98 0.97
CA PHE A 76 6.76 6.79 0.79
C PHE A 76 6.89 6.18 -0.60
N ALA A 77 6.44 4.92 -0.73
CA ALA A 77 6.15 4.26 -1.99
C ALA A 77 4.65 3.94 -2.07
N TYR A 78 4.10 3.91 -3.28
CA TYR A 78 2.72 3.47 -3.54
C TYR A 78 2.71 2.38 -4.61
N ILE A 79 2.08 1.25 -4.29
CA ILE A 79 1.85 0.13 -5.20
C ILE A 79 0.35 0.03 -5.43
N PRO A 80 -0.15 0.30 -6.64
CA PRO A 80 -1.57 0.15 -6.98
C PRO A 80 -1.95 -1.33 -7.16
N ASP A 81 -3.23 -1.63 -7.07
CA ASP A 81 -3.83 -2.94 -7.36
C ASP A 81 -3.45 -3.47 -8.75
N ASN A 82 -3.51 -2.60 -9.76
CA ASN A 82 -3.03 -2.92 -11.10
C ASN A 82 -1.87 -1.98 -11.47
N PRO A 83 -0.62 -2.47 -11.46
CA PRO A 83 0.53 -1.65 -11.80
C PRO A 83 0.51 -1.22 -13.27
N ASP A 84 0.24 0.07 -13.49
CA ASP A 84 0.35 0.71 -14.81
C ASP A 84 1.81 1.12 -15.05
N LEU A 85 2.61 0.16 -15.51
CA LEU A 85 4.04 0.33 -15.77
C LEU A 85 4.27 0.79 -17.22
N TYR A 86 5.44 1.35 -17.48
CA TYR A 86 5.81 1.81 -18.83
C TYR A 86 6.12 0.62 -19.75
N ASP A 87 5.13 0.07 -20.42
CA ASP A 87 5.19 -1.14 -21.24
C ASP A 87 6.27 -1.09 -22.35
N TYR A 88 6.64 0.09 -22.81
CA TYR A 88 7.71 0.31 -23.80
C TYR A 88 9.13 0.21 -23.23
N MET A 89 9.28 0.18 -21.91
CA MET A 89 10.56 -0.01 -21.24
C MET A 89 10.87 -1.50 -21.01
N THR A 90 12.15 -1.82 -20.83
CA THR A 90 12.54 -3.09 -20.20
C THR A 90 12.47 -2.97 -18.68
N GLY A 91 12.30 -4.09 -17.96
CA GLY A 91 12.27 -4.09 -16.49
C GLY A 91 13.47 -3.38 -15.87
N ILE A 92 14.68 -3.65 -16.36
CA ILE A 92 15.90 -3.01 -15.86
C ILE A 92 15.93 -1.50 -16.12
N LYS A 93 15.43 -1.04 -17.27
CA LYS A 93 15.35 0.40 -17.57
C LYS A 93 14.35 1.08 -16.64
N TYR A 94 13.20 0.45 -16.39
CA TYR A 94 12.20 0.96 -15.47
C TYR A 94 12.76 1.09 -14.03
N LEU A 95 13.43 0.05 -13.52
CA LEU A 95 14.03 0.10 -12.18
C LEU A 95 15.11 1.17 -12.07
N ASN A 96 15.94 1.34 -13.11
CA ASN A 96 16.92 2.41 -13.14
C ASN A 96 16.28 3.80 -13.18
N PHE A 97 15.20 3.97 -13.95
CA PHE A 97 14.44 5.22 -14.01
C PHE A 97 13.85 5.60 -12.63
N ILE A 98 13.24 4.64 -11.93
CA ILE A 98 12.73 4.88 -10.58
C ILE A 98 13.88 5.24 -9.61
N ALA A 99 15.00 4.52 -9.69
CA ALA A 99 16.18 4.81 -8.87
C ALA A 99 16.75 6.21 -9.12
N ASP A 100 16.71 6.72 -10.37
CA ASP A 100 17.11 8.08 -10.71
C ASP A 100 16.19 9.12 -10.08
N ILE A 101 14.85 8.92 -10.13
CA ILE A 101 13.87 9.81 -9.51
C ILE A 101 14.14 9.99 -8.01
N PHE A 102 14.50 8.92 -7.32
CA PHE A 102 14.76 8.92 -5.88
C PHE A 102 16.24 9.16 -5.52
N ASN A 103 17.10 9.46 -6.49
CA ASN A 103 18.54 9.70 -6.30
C ASN A 103 19.26 8.54 -5.60
N VAL A 104 18.90 7.30 -5.92
CA VAL A 104 19.57 6.10 -5.40
C VAL A 104 20.95 5.99 -6.05
N SER A 105 22.01 5.86 -5.24
CA SER A 105 23.39 5.75 -5.75
C SER A 105 23.57 4.56 -6.71
N ALA A 106 24.52 4.65 -7.63
CA ALA A 106 24.77 3.57 -8.60
C ALA A 106 25.12 2.23 -7.90
N ALA A 107 25.89 2.28 -6.80
CA ALA A 107 26.26 1.10 -6.03
C ALA A 107 25.05 0.47 -5.32
N ASP A 108 24.25 1.28 -4.61
CA ASP A 108 23.03 0.82 -3.94
C ASP A 108 22.00 0.28 -4.96
N ARG A 109 21.83 0.99 -6.08
CA ARG A 109 20.94 0.59 -7.16
C ARG A 109 21.27 -0.81 -7.66
N GLN A 110 22.52 -1.04 -8.04
CA GLN A 110 22.96 -2.33 -8.55
C GLN A 110 22.75 -3.44 -7.51
N MET A 111 23.14 -3.19 -6.28
CA MET A 111 22.98 -4.14 -5.18
C MET A 111 21.51 -4.48 -4.92
N ARG A 112 20.63 -3.46 -4.85
CA ARG A 112 19.20 -3.66 -4.54
C ARG A 112 18.43 -4.29 -5.69
N ILE A 113 18.69 -3.88 -6.93
CA ILE A 113 18.06 -4.49 -8.11
C ILE A 113 18.41 -5.98 -8.16
N ARG A 114 19.69 -6.33 -7.95
CA ARG A 114 20.09 -7.73 -7.92
C ARG A 114 19.43 -8.48 -6.76
N LYS A 115 19.53 -7.94 -5.53
CA LYS A 115 18.92 -8.56 -4.33
C LYS A 115 17.44 -8.87 -4.56
N TYR A 116 16.64 -7.88 -4.93
CA TYR A 116 15.20 -8.05 -5.05
C TYR A 116 14.80 -8.79 -6.34
N GLY A 117 15.57 -8.63 -7.43
CA GLY A 117 15.40 -9.40 -8.65
C GLY A 117 15.54 -10.90 -8.41
N ASP A 118 16.62 -11.28 -7.71
CA ASP A 118 16.89 -12.69 -7.36
C ASP A 118 15.81 -13.23 -6.40
N LEU A 119 15.41 -12.44 -5.38
CA LEU A 119 14.38 -12.84 -4.42
C LEU A 119 13.03 -13.13 -5.09
N PHE A 120 12.62 -12.30 -6.04
CA PHE A 120 11.35 -12.47 -6.77
C PHE A 120 11.48 -13.32 -8.04
N GLU A 121 12.65 -13.91 -8.31
CA GLU A 121 12.93 -14.72 -9.50
C GLU A 121 12.60 -13.97 -10.80
N LEU A 122 12.97 -12.69 -10.86
CA LEU A 122 12.72 -11.81 -12.00
C LEU A 122 14.00 -11.34 -12.69
N THR A 123 15.18 -11.67 -12.15
CA THR A 123 16.48 -11.18 -12.64
C THR A 123 16.70 -11.46 -14.12
N ASP A 124 16.41 -12.68 -14.58
CA ASP A 124 16.63 -13.12 -15.95
C ASP A 124 15.67 -12.44 -16.95
N ASP A 125 14.51 -12.00 -16.47
CA ASP A 125 13.49 -11.32 -17.27
C ASP A 125 13.66 -9.80 -17.34
N LEU A 126 14.53 -9.20 -16.51
CA LEU A 126 14.70 -7.74 -16.45
C LEU A 126 15.15 -7.12 -17.78
N ALA A 127 15.77 -7.88 -18.67
CA ALA A 127 16.17 -7.41 -20.00
C ALA A 127 15.00 -7.36 -21.00
N GLN A 128 13.87 -8.02 -20.70
CA GLN A 128 12.70 -8.10 -21.57
C GLN A 128 11.84 -6.83 -21.46
N PRO A 129 11.10 -6.45 -22.52
CA PRO A 129 10.08 -5.41 -22.46
C PRO A 129 8.98 -5.73 -21.43
N ILE A 130 8.54 -4.76 -20.66
CA ILE A 130 7.46 -4.91 -19.67
C ILE A 130 6.14 -5.32 -20.34
N ALA A 131 5.92 -4.96 -21.61
CA ALA A 131 4.77 -5.42 -22.39
C ALA A 131 4.67 -6.95 -22.48
N ALA A 132 5.79 -7.69 -22.35
CA ALA A 132 5.83 -9.15 -22.38
C ALA A 132 5.59 -9.79 -21.00
N TYR A 133 5.51 -8.98 -19.93
CA TYR A 133 5.34 -9.48 -18.56
C TYR A 133 3.92 -9.95 -18.32
N SER A 134 3.78 -11.06 -17.60
CA SER A 134 2.51 -11.45 -17.00
C SER A 134 2.07 -10.43 -15.92
N HIS A 135 0.81 -10.48 -15.50
CA HIS A 135 0.33 -9.63 -14.40
C HIS A 135 1.18 -9.83 -13.12
N GLY A 136 1.47 -11.08 -12.74
CA GLY A 136 2.32 -11.37 -11.58
C GLY A 136 3.75 -10.83 -11.72
N MET A 137 4.35 -10.88 -12.91
CA MET A 137 5.67 -10.27 -13.16
C MET A 137 5.62 -8.74 -13.04
N LYS A 138 4.57 -8.09 -13.54
CA LYS A 138 4.35 -6.64 -13.37
C LYS A 138 4.20 -6.27 -11.90
N GLN A 139 3.45 -7.08 -11.13
CA GLN A 139 3.30 -6.88 -9.70
C GLN A 139 4.63 -7.02 -8.95
N LYS A 140 5.40 -8.07 -9.23
CA LYS A 140 6.76 -8.25 -8.70
C LYS A 140 7.67 -7.07 -9.02
N LEU A 141 7.66 -6.59 -10.27
CA LEU A 141 8.46 -5.43 -10.70
C LEU A 141 8.05 -4.14 -9.96
N ALA A 142 6.76 -3.91 -9.75
CA ALA A 142 6.24 -2.78 -8.97
C ALA A 142 6.71 -2.85 -7.51
N ILE A 143 6.67 -4.03 -6.88
CA ILE A 143 7.17 -4.27 -5.53
C ILE A 143 8.68 -3.96 -5.48
N ILE A 144 9.48 -4.52 -6.38
CA ILE A 144 10.94 -4.27 -6.43
C ILE A 144 11.19 -2.77 -6.54
N SER A 145 10.49 -2.06 -7.43
CA SER A 145 10.67 -0.62 -7.63
C SER A 145 10.38 0.19 -6.37
N ALA A 146 9.36 -0.20 -5.59
CA ALA A 146 8.99 0.47 -4.34
C ALA A 146 10.07 0.32 -3.27
N TRP A 147 10.76 -0.81 -3.20
CA TRP A 147 11.82 -1.05 -2.20
C TRP A 147 13.18 -0.45 -2.57
N LEU A 148 13.39 0.02 -3.82
CA LEU A 148 14.68 0.55 -4.26
C LEU A 148 15.16 1.76 -3.45
N HIS A 149 14.26 2.66 -3.07
CA HIS A 149 14.62 3.89 -2.36
C HIS A 149 14.42 3.83 -0.84
N GLN A 150 14.09 2.64 -0.31
CA GLN A 150 13.91 2.39 1.12
C GLN A 150 12.94 3.38 1.79
N PRO A 151 11.68 3.43 1.35
CA PRO A 151 10.70 4.36 1.90
C PRO A 151 10.39 4.06 3.37
N LYS A 152 10.04 5.11 4.13
CA LYS A 152 9.59 4.96 5.53
C LYS A 152 8.14 4.46 5.62
N LEU A 153 7.33 4.75 4.61
CA LEU A 153 5.93 4.33 4.53
C LEU A 153 5.70 3.63 3.20
N ILE A 154 5.06 2.47 3.22
CA ILE A 154 4.64 1.79 2.00
C ILE A 154 3.12 1.70 1.98
N LEU A 155 2.54 2.27 0.92
CA LEU A 155 1.11 2.24 0.63
C LEU A 155 0.87 1.18 -0.43
N MET A 156 -0.06 0.25 -0.19
CA MET A 156 -0.34 -0.83 -1.15
C MET A 156 -1.84 -1.06 -1.30
N ASP A 157 -2.31 -1.14 -2.53
CA ASP A 157 -3.70 -1.48 -2.84
C ASP A 157 -3.75 -2.93 -3.31
N GLU A 158 -4.41 -3.81 -2.54
CA GLU A 158 -4.57 -5.25 -2.79
C GLU A 158 -3.25 -5.98 -3.18
N PRO A 159 -2.16 -5.85 -2.41
CA PRO A 159 -0.81 -6.19 -2.87
C PRO A 159 -0.55 -7.68 -3.14
N PHE A 160 -1.41 -8.56 -2.66
CA PHE A 160 -1.25 -10.02 -2.81
C PHE A 160 -1.94 -10.58 -4.04
N VAL A 161 -2.77 -9.78 -4.70
CA VAL A 161 -3.46 -10.18 -5.94
C VAL A 161 -2.45 -10.41 -7.05
N GLY A 162 -2.53 -11.58 -7.70
CA GLY A 162 -1.64 -11.94 -8.81
C GLY A 162 -0.26 -12.47 -8.41
N LEU A 163 0.09 -12.49 -7.12
CA LEU A 163 1.32 -13.10 -6.63
C LEU A 163 1.13 -14.61 -6.40
N ASP A 164 2.16 -15.36 -6.75
CA ASP A 164 2.28 -16.76 -6.34
C ASP A 164 2.52 -16.87 -4.81
N PRO A 165 2.31 -18.07 -4.20
CA PRO A 165 2.46 -18.26 -2.76
C PRO A 165 3.85 -17.90 -2.23
N LYS A 166 4.91 -18.15 -3.01
CA LYS A 166 6.30 -17.83 -2.64
C LYS A 166 6.51 -16.32 -2.59
N ALA A 167 6.11 -15.60 -3.64
CA ALA A 167 6.20 -14.14 -3.70
C ALA A 167 5.34 -13.47 -2.62
N SER A 168 4.15 -14.02 -2.33
CA SER A 168 3.28 -13.53 -1.25
C SER A 168 3.93 -13.69 0.12
N HIS A 169 4.57 -14.82 0.38
CA HIS A 169 5.30 -15.05 1.63
C HIS A 169 6.47 -14.07 1.77
N LEU A 170 7.28 -13.93 0.73
CA LEU A 170 8.39 -13.00 0.69
C LEU A 170 7.94 -11.54 0.93
N LEU A 171 6.85 -11.12 0.30
CA LEU A 171 6.32 -9.77 0.52
C LEU A 171 5.95 -9.54 1.98
N LYS A 172 5.34 -10.51 2.66
CA LYS A 172 5.00 -10.41 4.10
C LYS A 172 6.24 -10.25 4.97
N GLU A 173 7.31 -10.99 4.68
CA GLU A 173 8.60 -10.85 5.38
C GLU A 173 9.19 -9.46 5.15
N MET A 174 9.23 -8.99 3.92
CA MET A 174 9.73 -7.66 3.57
C MET A 174 8.91 -6.53 4.21
N MET A 175 7.59 -6.70 4.35
CA MET A 175 6.73 -5.75 5.08
C MET A 175 7.13 -5.67 6.55
N ARG A 176 7.36 -6.82 7.21
CA ARG A 176 7.78 -6.86 8.60
C ARG A 176 9.17 -6.25 8.79
N GLU A 177 10.13 -6.54 7.91
CA GLU A 177 11.46 -5.91 7.92
C GLU A 177 11.39 -4.38 7.88
N VAL A 178 10.49 -3.80 7.06
CA VAL A 178 10.30 -2.34 7.01
C VAL A 178 9.79 -1.80 8.35
N CYS A 179 8.83 -2.49 8.97
CA CYS A 179 8.27 -2.07 10.26
C CYS A 179 9.29 -2.21 11.39
N ASP A 180 10.05 -3.31 11.43
CA ASP A 180 11.12 -3.54 12.42
C ASP A 180 12.24 -2.49 12.30
N ALA A 181 12.46 -1.94 11.10
CA ALA A 181 13.38 -0.83 10.88
C ALA A 181 12.78 0.56 11.22
N GLY A 182 11.57 0.61 11.79
CA GLY A 182 10.88 1.85 12.19
C GLY A 182 10.07 2.51 11.06
N GLY A 183 9.89 1.83 9.93
CA GLY A 183 8.94 2.23 8.89
C GLY A 183 7.51 1.85 9.24
N ALA A 184 6.58 1.98 8.30
CA ALA A 184 5.20 1.54 8.44
C ALA A 184 4.63 1.05 7.11
N ILE A 185 3.65 0.16 7.20
CA ILE A 185 2.92 -0.36 6.06
C ILE A 185 1.44 0.01 6.21
N PHE A 186 0.84 0.52 5.14
CA PHE A 186 -0.60 0.73 5.05
C PHE A 186 -1.11 0.08 3.78
N PHE A 187 -1.89 -0.97 3.89
CA PHE A 187 -2.39 -1.68 2.72
C PHE A 187 -3.88 -1.99 2.80
N SER A 188 -4.53 -1.94 1.64
CA SER A 188 -5.91 -2.38 1.50
C SER A 188 -5.97 -3.88 1.23
N THR A 189 -7.02 -4.52 1.71
CA THR A 189 -7.37 -5.88 1.31
C THR A 189 -8.84 -6.18 1.57
N HIS A 190 -9.38 -7.12 0.80
CA HIS A 190 -10.65 -7.76 1.06
C HIS A 190 -10.46 -9.20 1.57
N VAL A 191 -9.21 -9.68 1.70
CA VAL A 191 -8.87 -11.02 2.19
C VAL A 191 -8.61 -10.95 3.69
N LEU A 192 -9.64 -11.22 4.48
CA LEU A 192 -9.66 -11.07 5.94
C LEU A 192 -8.61 -11.94 6.63
N GLU A 193 -8.44 -13.18 6.18
CA GLU A 193 -7.45 -14.11 6.72
C GLU A 193 -6.00 -13.58 6.60
N VAL A 194 -5.70 -12.88 5.51
CA VAL A 194 -4.38 -12.25 5.32
C VAL A 194 -4.20 -11.11 6.31
N ALA A 195 -5.23 -10.26 6.46
CA ALA A 195 -5.18 -9.15 7.39
C ALA A 195 -5.03 -9.64 8.85
N GLU A 196 -5.81 -10.65 9.24
CA GLU A 196 -5.80 -11.21 10.61
C GLU A 196 -4.41 -11.74 11.00
N LYS A 197 -3.71 -12.41 10.06
CA LYS A 197 -2.39 -13.01 10.33
C LYS A 197 -1.22 -12.03 10.26
N LEU A 198 -1.39 -10.90 9.55
CA LEU A 198 -0.28 -10.03 9.21
C LEU A 198 -0.31 -8.68 9.94
N CYS A 199 -1.52 -8.13 10.18
CA CYS A 199 -1.67 -6.76 10.67
C CYS A 199 -1.53 -6.64 12.18
N ASP A 200 -0.84 -5.59 12.62
CA ASP A 200 -0.83 -5.18 14.03
C ASP A 200 -2.12 -4.43 14.36
N LYS A 201 -2.62 -3.63 13.41
CA LYS A 201 -3.88 -2.87 13.49
C LYS A 201 -4.67 -2.97 12.21
N VAL A 202 -5.97 -2.78 12.34
CA VAL A 202 -6.90 -2.74 11.21
C VAL A 202 -7.89 -1.59 11.31
N ALA A 203 -8.38 -1.16 10.16
CA ALA A 203 -9.54 -0.29 10.04
C ALA A 203 -10.52 -0.92 9.05
N ILE A 204 -11.79 -1.05 9.44
CA ILE A 204 -12.88 -1.55 8.61
C ILE A 204 -13.65 -0.34 8.08
N ILE A 205 -13.73 -0.26 6.74
CA ILE A 205 -14.45 0.81 6.03
C ILE A 205 -15.64 0.23 5.27
N LYS A 206 -16.79 0.92 5.35
CA LYS A 206 -18.02 0.59 4.62
C LYS A 206 -18.68 1.86 4.11
N GLY A 207 -19.02 1.92 2.82
CA GLY A 207 -19.69 3.08 2.23
C GLY A 207 -18.96 4.41 2.43
N GLY A 208 -17.63 4.40 2.43
CA GLY A 208 -16.80 5.58 2.65
C GLY A 208 -16.53 5.94 4.12
N LYS A 209 -17.17 5.27 5.07
CA LYS A 209 -17.06 5.56 6.51
C LYS A 209 -16.22 4.53 7.24
N LEU A 210 -15.41 5.02 8.19
CA LEU A 210 -14.72 4.16 9.15
C LEU A 210 -15.75 3.59 10.13
N ILE A 211 -15.89 2.27 10.15
CA ILE A 211 -16.84 1.59 11.05
C ILE A 211 -16.15 1.16 12.34
N ARG A 212 -14.96 0.57 12.24
CA ARG A 212 -14.21 0.07 13.38
C ARG A 212 -12.71 0.18 13.11
N SER A 213 -11.91 0.51 14.12
CA SER A 213 -10.45 0.48 14.00
C SER A 213 -9.79 0.25 15.35
N GLY A 214 -8.61 -0.38 15.34
CA GLY A 214 -7.84 -0.67 16.54
C GLY A 214 -6.76 -1.70 16.30
N THR A 215 -6.16 -2.20 17.39
CA THR A 215 -5.31 -3.40 17.33
C THR A 215 -6.13 -4.59 16.86
N MET A 216 -5.48 -5.58 16.27
CA MET A 216 -6.17 -6.78 15.80
C MET A 216 -7.02 -7.41 16.92
N ASP A 217 -6.45 -7.56 18.11
CA ASP A 217 -7.17 -8.14 19.26
C ASP A 217 -8.35 -7.27 19.71
N ALA A 218 -8.21 -5.93 19.68
CA ALA A 218 -9.31 -5.03 20.08
C ALA A 218 -10.47 -5.01 19.06
N VAL A 219 -10.17 -5.29 17.79
CA VAL A 219 -11.19 -5.31 16.72
C VAL A 219 -11.91 -6.65 16.68
N LYS A 220 -11.20 -7.76 16.77
CA LYS A 220 -11.79 -9.10 16.67
C LYS A 220 -12.35 -9.63 18.00
N GLY A 221 -11.78 -9.24 19.14
CA GLY A 221 -12.14 -9.82 20.43
C GLY A 221 -11.83 -11.33 20.46
N ASP A 222 -12.82 -12.12 20.87
CA ASP A 222 -12.73 -13.60 20.92
C ASP A 222 -13.14 -14.27 19.60
N ASP A 223 -13.68 -13.51 18.62
CA ASP A 223 -14.15 -14.01 17.34
C ASP A 223 -13.06 -13.96 16.27
N SER A 224 -13.35 -14.46 15.05
CA SER A 224 -12.50 -14.24 13.89
C SER A 224 -12.75 -12.84 13.31
N LEU A 225 -11.77 -12.29 12.55
CA LEU A 225 -11.98 -11.03 11.85
C LEU A 225 -13.10 -11.14 10.80
N GLU A 226 -13.34 -12.35 10.26
CA GLU A 226 -14.41 -12.64 9.32
C GLU A 226 -15.78 -12.55 9.99
N ASP A 227 -15.96 -13.13 11.17
CA ASP A 227 -17.21 -13.06 11.91
C ASP A 227 -17.57 -11.61 12.25
N VAL A 228 -16.60 -10.86 12.80
CA VAL A 228 -16.79 -9.42 13.09
C VAL A 228 -17.13 -8.62 11.83
N PHE A 229 -16.48 -8.92 10.70
CA PHE A 229 -16.76 -8.23 9.45
C PHE A 229 -18.19 -8.51 8.96
N LEU A 230 -18.68 -9.76 9.05
CA LEU A 230 -20.03 -10.15 8.67
C LEU A 230 -21.09 -9.50 9.56
N GLU A 231 -20.89 -9.47 10.88
CA GLU A 231 -21.77 -8.76 11.81
C GLU A 231 -21.92 -7.27 11.46
N LEU A 232 -20.81 -6.58 11.21
CA LEU A 232 -20.82 -5.17 10.82
C LEU A 232 -21.49 -4.93 9.45
N GLU A 233 -21.53 -5.94 8.59
CA GLU A 233 -22.27 -5.87 7.34
C GLU A 233 -23.78 -5.99 7.56
N GLU A 234 -24.24 -6.81 8.51
CA GLU A 234 -25.66 -7.03 8.81
C GLU A 234 -26.29 -5.86 9.58
N GLU A 235 -25.56 -5.28 10.55
CA GLU A 235 -26.06 -4.15 11.36
C GLU A 235 -26.40 -2.88 10.59
N SER A 236 -26.01 -2.81 9.31
CA SER A 236 -26.14 -1.59 8.50
C SER A 236 -27.21 -1.73 7.40
N CYS A 237 -28.02 -2.79 7.40
CA CYS A 237 -29.21 -2.98 6.61
C CYS A 237 -30.45 -2.59 7.39
#